data_04279c3040c3805783dddd4cc476d190
#
_entry.id   04279c3040c3805783dddd4cc476d190
#
_cell.length_a   1.000
_cell.length_b   1.000
_cell.length_c   1.000
_cell.angle_alpha   90.00
_cell.angle_beta   90.00
_cell.angle_gamma   90.00
#
_symmetry.space_group_name_H-M   'P 1'
#
loop_
_entity.id
_entity.type
_entity.pdbx_description
1 polymer ?
#
loop_
_entity_poly.entity_id
_entity_poly.type
_entity_poly.pdbx_seq_one_letter_code
_entity_poly.pdbx_strand_id
1 'polypeptide(L)'
;MKKFLQALGIILILALIIGFFVLSKVVWPKVDAEMNPVTPHAAYPVSKAAQALHDELWIADLHADSLLWRRNPTKHQVHGHVDFPRLRKGGVEFQIFSAVTKSPKGQNFDGNDADAPDQITLLAQAQLWPVRTWGSLYQRAAYQAQRLQKLERQGEVHIVRTRADMEKTDRVLGLLLTEGSHPLQGDLEKILWLYNEGYRAMGLHHFFDNELGGSLHGRSQAGLSGFGRAAVKKMREKGIIIDVAHSSVQTVRDVLDITPDPIFISHGGTIASCPKTKNRNLPDDVLKEIAARGGIIGIGYFSGVICDITPDGIADAIVDAVNLLGPDAVALGSDFDGTVTVSLDTSELAAITDALLRAGMDKATIRKVMGENAKRFFTENLPVE
;
A
#
# COMPACT_ATOMS: atom_id res chain seq x y z
N MET A 1 15.30 -55.17 -4.33
CA MET A 1 14.52 -54.15 -5.04
C MET A 1 13.57 -53.39 -4.13
N LYS A 2 12.65 -54.03 -3.40
CA LYS A 2 11.65 -53.34 -2.52
C LYS A 2 12.30 -52.48 -1.42
N LYS A 3 13.32 -53.00 -0.68
CA LYS A 3 14.04 -52.23 0.36
C LYS A 3 14.83 -51.05 -0.22
N PHE A 4 15.39 -51.18 -1.42
CA PHE A 4 16.08 -50.09 -2.11
C PHE A 4 15.14 -48.96 -2.53
N LEU A 5 13.96 -49.29 -3.07
CA LEU A 5 12.93 -48.32 -3.43
C LEU A 5 12.37 -47.60 -2.18
N GLN A 6 12.24 -48.34 -1.08
CA GLN A 6 11.84 -47.71 0.23
C GLN A 6 12.91 -46.74 0.74
N ALA A 7 14.20 -47.11 0.70
CA ALA A 7 15.28 -46.22 1.11
C ALA A 7 15.36 -44.97 0.23
N LEU A 8 15.21 -45.13 -1.12
CA LEU A 8 15.18 -44.00 -2.05
C LEU A 8 14.00 -43.05 -1.76
N GLY A 9 12.82 -43.62 -1.48
CA GLY A 9 11.64 -42.84 -1.07
C GLY A 9 11.85 -42.03 0.21
N ILE A 10 12.48 -42.64 1.24
CA ILE A 10 12.82 -41.95 2.48
C ILE A 10 13.82 -40.81 2.24
N ILE A 11 14.86 -41.05 1.44
CA ILE A 11 15.86 -40.02 1.11
C ILE A 11 15.18 -38.85 0.37
N LEU A 12 14.29 -39.11 -0.57
CA LEU A 12 13.55 -38.08 -1.29
C LEU A 12 12.66 -37.24 -0.36
N ILE A 13 11.95 -37.88 0.55
CA ILE A 13 11.11 -37.21 1.54
C ILE A 13 11.97 -36.33 2.47
N LEU A 14 13.10 -36.83 2.95
CA LEU A 14 14.03 -36.07 3.77
C LEU A 14 14.61 -34.86 3.01
N ALA A 15 14.99 -35.05 1.74
CA ALA A 15 15.48 -33.96 0.91
C ALA A 15 14.41 -32.87 0.69
N LEU A 16 13.13 -33.25 0.47
CA LEU A 16 12.00 -32.33 0.37
C LEU A 16 11.75 -31.58 1.67
N ILE A 17 11.84 -32.26 2.83
CA ILE A 17 11.67 -31.62 4.15
C ILE A 17 12.81 -30.62 4.43
N ILE A 18 14.05 -31.00 4.14
CA ILE A 18 15.22 -30.12 4.29
C ILE A 18 15.10 -28.93 3.33
N GLY A 19 14.80 -29.16 2.06
CA GLY A 19 14.59 -28.11 1.06
C GLY A 19 13.49 -27.12 1.48
N PHE A 20 12.36 -27.63 1.99
CA PHE A 20 11.29 -26.84 2.56
C PHE A 20 11.76 -25.98 3.73
N PHE A 21 12.50 -26.58 4.68
CA PHE A 21 13.02 -25.86 5.84
C PHE A 21 14.00 -24.76 5.43
N VAL A 22 14.95 -25.06 4.55
CA VAL A 22 15.92 -24.10 4.02
C VAL A 22 15.21 -22.96 3.31
N LEU A 23 14.28 -23.26 2.40
CA LEU A 23 13.52 -22.27 1.65
C LEU A 23 12.75 -21.35 2.63
N SER A 24 12.02 -21.91 3.58
CA SER A 24 11.09 -21.15 4.43
C SER A 24 11.77 -20.41 5.60
N LYS A 25 12.92 -20.89 6.07
CA LYS A 25 13.59 -20.34 7.27
C LYS A 25 14.90 -19.60 6.99
N VAL A 26 15.52 -19.84 5.85
CA VAL A 26 16.80 -19.24 5.48
C VAL A 26 16.68 -18.35 4.26
N VAL A 27 16.22 -18.89 3.13
CA VAL A 27 16.19 -18.16 1.85
C VAL A 27 15.17 -17.03 1.93
N TRP A 28 13.97 -17.33 2.39
CA TRP A 28 12.85 -16.40 2.32
C TRP A 28 13.00 -15.16 3.21
N PRO A 29 13.38 -15.29 4.50
CA PRO A 29 13.64 -14.09 5.32
C PRO A 29 14.74 -13.20 4.76
N LYS A 30 15.74 -13.81 4.07
CA LYS A 30 16.81 -13.06 3.42
C LYS A 30 16.29 -12.27 2.20
N VAL A 31 15.50 -12.91 1.34
CA VAL A 31 14.87 -12.24 0.19
C VAL A 31 13.97 -11.08 0.66
N ASP A 32 13.15 -11.30 1.68
CA ASP A 32 12.30 -10.26 2.26
C ASP A 32 13.12 -9.08 2.81
N ALA A 33 14.20 -9.36 3.54
CA ALA A 33 15.10 -8.33 4.06
C ALA A 33 15.83 -7.54 2.97
N GLU A 34 16.19 -8.20 1.86
CA GLU A 34 16.85 -7.55 0.71
C GLU A 34 15.86 -6.69 -0.10
N MET A 35 14.57 -7.06 -0.13
CA MET A 35 13.54 -6.35 -0.87
C MET A 35 12.93 -5.17 -0.10
N ASN A 36 12.97 -5.22 1.23
CA ASN A 36 12.39 -4.20 2.11
C ASN A 36 13.44 -3.67 3.11
N PRO A 37 14.55 -3.08 2.64
CA PRO A 37 15.59 -2.61 3.55
C PRO A 37 15.24 -1.24 4.11
N VAL A 38 15.53 -1.04 5.40
CA VAL A 38 15.73 0.28 5.99
C VAL A 38 17.21 0.62 5.86
N THR A 39 17.52 1.77 5.29
CA THR A 39 18.93 2.25 5.22
C THR A 39 19.48 2.38 6.62
N PRO A 40 20.63 1.76 6.96
CA PRO A 40 21.22 1.87 8.28
C PRO A 40 21.49 3.33 8.66
N HIS A 41 21.01 3.75 9.82
CA HIS A 41 21.20 5.10 10.33
C HIS A 41 21.32 5.11 11.86
N ALA A 42 21.89 6.19 12.41
CA ALA A 42 21.79 6.47 13.85
C ALA A 42 20.35 6.89 14.19
N ALA A 43 19.92 6.72 15.44
CA ALA A 43 18.59 7.18 15.87
C ALA A 43 18.39 8.65 15.47
N TYR A 44 17.28 8.95 14.82
CA TYR A 44 16.95 10.31 14.44
C TYR A 44 16.72 11.17 15.68
N PRO A 45 17.31 12.37 15.75
CA PRO A 45 17.02 13.30 16.83
C PRO A 45 15.59 13.78 16.73
N VAL A 46 14.82 13.67 17.79
CA VAL A 46 13.46 14.21 17.91
C VAL A 46 13.45 15.21 19.08
N SER A 47 13.10 16.45 18.81
CA SER A 47 12.99 17.47 19.83
C SER A 47 11.84 17.17 20.81
N LYS A 48 11.92 17.65 22.05
CA LYS A 48 10.84 17.47 23.04
C LYS A 48 9.52 18.08 22.53
N ALA A 49 9.59 19.17 21.78
CA ALA A 49 8.40 19.82 21.23
C ALA A 49 7.75 18.96 20.11
N ALA A 50 8.58 18.32 19.27
CA ALA A 50 8.11 17.40 18.23
C ALA A 50 7.51 16.14 18.83
N GLN A 51 8.18 15.55 19.83
CA GLN A 51 7.65 14.37 20.50
C GLN A 51 6.31 14.66 21.19
N ALA A 52 6.21 15.79 21.92
CA ALA A 52 4.97 16.19 22.56
C ALA A 52 3.83 16.44 21.57
N LEU A 53 4.13 17.00 20.38
CA LEU A 53 3.13 17.11 19.31
C LEU A 53 2.77 15.74 18.76
N HIS A 54 3.77 14.91 18.48
CA HIS A 54 3.58 13.58 17.89
C HIS A 54 2.69 12.69 18.77
N ASP A 55 2.88 12.73 20.09
CA ASP A 55 2.09 11.95 21.05
C ASP A 55 0.61 12.36 21.09
N GLU A 56 0.26 13.55 20.54
CA GLU A 56 -1.12 14.04 20.43
C GLU A 56 -1.76 13.79 19.04
N LEU A 57 -0.97 13.32 18.05
CA LEU A 57 -1.46 13.14 16.69
C LEU A 57 -2.31 11.87 16.57
N TRP A 58 -3.35 11.93 15.76
CA TRP A 58 -3.99 10.76 15.18
C TRP A 58 -3.29 10.46 13.84
N ILE A 59 -2.43 9.45 13.80
CA ILE A 59 -1.54 9.18 12.67
C ILE A 59 -2.15 8.13 11.75
N ALA A 60 -2.12 8.42 10.44
CA ALA A 60 -2.61 7.53 9.40
C ALA A 60 -1.57 7.33 8.31
N ASP A 61 -1.46 6.10 7.80
CA ASP A 61 -0.67 5.79 6.61
C ASP A 61 -1.53 5.08 5.57
N LEU A 62 -1.52 5.61 4.35
CA LEU A 62 -2.43 5.19 3.29
C LEU A 62 -1.96 3.97 2.50
N HIS A 63 -0.76 3.44 2.74
CA HIS A 63 -0.27 2.27 1.99
C HIS A 63 0.84 1.50 2.69
N ALA A 64 0.62 0.20 2.88
CA ALA A 64 1.68 -0.75 3.22
C ALA A 64 1.36 -2.16 2.71
N ASP A 65 2.37 -2.83 2.14
CA ASP A 65 2.26 -4.18 1.56
C ASP A 65 2.63 -5.31 2.52
N SER A 66 2.52 -5.06 3.81
CA SER A 66 2.94 -6.03 4.85
C SER A 66 2.19 -7.36 4.79
N LEU A 67 1.00 -7.41 4.16
CA LEU A 67 0.26 -8.65 3.93
C LEU A 67 0.86 -9.57 2.86
N LEU A 68 1.74 -9.05 2.01
CA LEU A 68 2.45 -9.82 0.99
C LEU A 68 3.46 -10.78 1.62
N TRP A 69 4.08 -10.40 2.73
CA TRP A 69 5.25 -11.08 3.31
C TRP A 69 4.87 -12.10 4.38
N ARG A 70 5.60 -13.22 4.41
CA ARG A 70 5.41 -14.29 5.40
C ARG A 70 6.10 -13.94 6.73
N ARG A 71 5.73 -12.82 7.34
CA ARG A 71 6.17 -12.43 8.69
C ARG A 71 5.08 -12.68 9.71
N ASN A 72 5.45 -12.68 10.98
CA ASN A 72 4.48 -12.63 12.09
C ASN A 72 4.34 -11.17 12.57
N PRO A 73 3.35 -10.41 12.11
CA PRO A 73 3.24 -8.99 12.43
C PRO A 73 2.82 -8.69 13.88
N THR A 74 2.49 -9.72 14.69
CA THR A 74 2.19 -9.53 16.13
C THR A 74 3.47 -9.36 16.96
N LYS A 75 4.65 -9.55 16.36
CA LYS A 75 5.96 -9.45 17.02
C LYS A 75 6.83 -8.47 16.27
N HIS A 76 7.68 -7.75 17.00
CA HIS A 76 8.73 -6.95 16.39
C HIS A 76 9.61 -7.81 15.49
N GLN A 77 9.70 -7.47 14.21
CA GLN A 77 10.48 -8.19 13.22
C GLN A 77 11.88 -7.59 13.06
N VAL A 78 12.84 -8.40 12.66
CA VAL A 78 14.23 -7.95 12.45
C VAL A 78 14.45 -7.26 11.10
N HIS A 79 13.47 -7.32 10.21
CA HIS A 79 13.46 -6.68 8.88
C HIS A 79 12.05 -6.30 8.47
N GLY A 80 11.93 -5.56 7.36
CA GLY A 80 10.69 -4.97 6.91
C GLY A 80 10.33 -3.72 7.70
N HIS A 81 9.23 -3.08 7.34
CA HIS A 81 8.91 -1.74 7.79
C HIS A 81 7.73 -1.69 8.77
N VAL A 82 6.80 -2.66 8.70
CA VAL A 82 5.54 -2.66 9.46
C VAL A 82 5.35 -3.94 10.25
N ASP A 83 5.06 -3.78 11.53
CA ASP A 83 4.47 -4.77 12.43
C ASP A 83 3.68 -4.03 13.53
N PHE A 84 2.79 -4.71 14.27
CA PHE A 84 1.95 -4.05 15.27
C PHE A 84 2.74 -3.43 16.44
N PRO A 85 3.84 -4.00 16.96
CA PRO A 85 4.71 -3.30 17.90
C PRO A 85 5.26 -1.97 17.35
N ARG A 86 5.68 -1.93 16.07
CA ARG A 86 6.15 -0.70 15.42
C ARG A 86 5.05 0.29 15.16
N LEU A 87 3.87 -0.15 14.67
CA LEU A 87 2.69 0.72 14.49
C LEU A 87 2.33 1.42 15.80
N ARG A 88 2.24 0.67 16.91
CA ARG A 88 1.97 1.24 18.24
C ARG A 88 3.06 2.21 18.70
N LYS A 89 4.33 1.88 18.48
CA LYS A 89 5.45 2.75 18.85
C LYS A 89 5.46 4.04 18.04
N GLY A 90 5.09 3.98 16.76
CA GLY A 90 4.99 5.14 15.86
C GLY A 90 3.68 5.91 16.00
N GLY A 91 2.80 5.56 16.95
CA GLY A 91 1.54 6.26 17.18
C GLY A 91 0.51 6.09 16.06
N VAL A 92 0.64 5.04 15.22
CA VAL A 92 -0.27 4.83 14.07
C VAL A 92 -1.62 4.32 14.55
N GLU A 93 -2.66 5.12 14.31
CA GLU A 93 -4.05 4.79 14.61
C GLU A 93 -4.76 4.14 13.41
N PHE A 94 -4.37 4.48 12.18
CA PHE A 94 -4.98 3.96 10.96
C PHE A 94 -3.90 3.57 9.94
N GLN A 95 -3.99 2.33 9.45
CA GLN A 95 -3.10 1.78 8.42
C GLN A 95 -3.92 1.16 7.29
N ILE A 96 -3.67 1.57 6.04
CA ILE A 96 -4.17 0.84 4.88
C ILE A 96 -3.22 -0.33 4.60
N PHE A 97 -3.78 -1.53 4.61
CA PHE A 97 -3.09 -2.76 4.25
C PHE A 97 -3.42 -3.12 2.80
N SER A 98 -2.44 -2.97 1.95
CA SER A 98 -2.56 -3.28 0.53
C SER A 98 -2.40 -4.76 0.25
N ALA A 99 -3.03 -5.22 -0.81
CA ALA A 99 -2.93 -6.58 -1.32
C ALA A 99 -2.41 -6.58 -2.76
N VAL A 100 -1.10 -6.81 -2.91
CA VAL A 100 -0.47 -7.04 -4.21
C VAL A 100 -0.84 -8.42 -4.72
N THR A 101 -1.36 -8.50 -5.95
CA THR A 101 -1.77 -9.78 -6.54
C THR A 101 -1.04 -10.14 -7.81
N LYS A 102 -0.48 -9.16 -8.52
CA LYS A 102 0.28 -9.33 -9.76
C LYS A 102 1.35 -8.24 -9.88
N SER A 103 2.56 -8.60 -10.26
CA SER A 103 3.65 -7.66 -10.54
C SER A 103 4.56 -8.22 -11.64
N PRO A 104 5.04 -7.41 -12.61
CA PRO A 104 5.84 -7.90 -13.72
C PRO A 104 7.24 -8.28 -13.27
N LYS A 105 7.78 -9.36 -13.85
CA LYS A 105 9.20 -9.65 -13.74
C LYS A 105 10.01 -8.53 -14.39
N GLY A 106 10.94 -7.95 -13.65
CA GLY A 106 11.73 -6.81 -14.12
C GLY A 106 10.96 -5.50 -14.18
N GLN A 107 9.99 -5.34 -13.25
CA GLN A 107 9.18 -4.10 -13.15
C GLN A 107 10.05 -2.85 -13.18
N ASN A 108 9.54 -1.83 -13.85
CA ASN A 108 10.19 -0.53 -13.97
C ASN A 108 9.12 0.57 -14.17
N PHE A 109 9.53 1.83 -14.00
CA PHE A 109 8.62 2.97 -14.13
C PHE A 109 8.44 3.44 -15.58
N ASP A 110 9.23 2.96 -16.55
CA ASP A 110 9.22 3.47 -17.92
C ASP A 110 8.21 2.76 -18.82
N GLY A 111 7.95 1.48 -18.58
CA GLY A 111 6.95 0.73 -19.33
C GLY A 111 7.08 -0.79 -19.18
N ASN A 112 5.98 -1.44 -18.82
CA ASN A 112 5.89 -2.88 -18.67
C ASN A 112 4.89 -3.45 -19.66
N ASP A 113 5.22 -4.61 -20.25
CA ASP A 113 4.30 -5.31 -21.16
C ASP A 113 3.15 -5.94 -20.34
N ALA A 114 1.92 -5.84 -20.83
CA ALA A 114 0.73 -6.37 -20.14
C ALA A 114 0.79 -7.90 -19.94
N ASP A 115 1.51 -8.60 -20.79
CA ASP A 115 1.74 -10.06 -20.77
C ASP A 115 3.06 -10.46 -20.10
N ALA A 116 3.81 -9.49 -19.52
CA ALA A 116 5.05 -9.81 -18.80
C ALA A 116 4.79 -10.87 -17.72
N PRO A 117 5.73 -11.82 -17.51
CA PRO A 117 5.59 -12.86 -16.50
C PRO A 117 5.36 -12.30 -15.11
N ASP A 118 4.36 -12.82 -14.39
CA ASP A 118 4.01 -12.41 -13.04
C ASP A 118 4.97 -13.01 -12.00
N GLN A 119 5.70 -12.15 -11.29
CA GLN A 119 6.63 -12.58 -10.24
C GLN A 119 5.93 -12.94 -8.91
N ILE A 120 4.70 -12.47 -8.67
CA ILE A 120 3.95 -12.81 -7.45
C ILE A 120 3.57 -14.30 -7.43
N THR A 121 3.45 -14.96 -8.58
CA THR A 121 3.26 -16.42 -8.62
C THR A 121 4.42 -17.17 -7.95
N LEU A 122 5.65 -16.81 -8.29
CA LEU A 122 6.85 -17.43 -7.69
C LEU A 122 6.96 -17.07 -6.19
N LEU A 123 6.64 -15.83 -5.85
CA LEU A 123 6.60 -15.36 -4.47
C LEU A 123 5.61 -16.18 -3.63
N ALA A 124 4.37 -16.36 -4.10
CA ALA A 124 3.34 -17.11 -3.41
C ALA A 124 3.73 -18.58 -3.22
N GLN A 125 4.33 -19.21 -4.25
CA GLN A 125 4.85 -20.59 -4.19
C GLN A 125 5.97 -20.71 -3.16
N ALA A 126 6.96 -19.84 -3.23
CA ALA A 126 8.13 -19.86 -2.37
C ALA A 126 7.79 -19.53 -0.92
N GLN A 127 6.82 -18.66 -0.66
CA GLN A 127 6.26 -18.40 0.68
C GLN A 127 5.26 -19.46 1.14
N LEU A 128 4.98 -20.47 0.32
CA LEU A 128 4.06 -21.57 0.63
C LEU A 128 2.63 -21.07 0.93
N TRP A 129 2.19 -20.11 0.15
CA TRP A 129 0.80 -19.71 0.17
C TRP A 129 -0.09 -20.89 -0.27
N PRO A 130 -1.35 -20.95 0.16
CA PRO A 130 -2.26 -22.01 -0.26
C PRO A 130 -2.28 -22.22 -1.77
N VAL A 131 -2.29 -23.47 -2.23
CA VAL A 131 -2.20 -23.83 -3.68
C VAL A 131 -3.22 -23.08 -4.53
N ARG A 132 -4.42 -22.80 -3.98
CA ARG A 132 -5.45 -22.00 -4.67
C ARG A 132 -4.99 -20.61 -5.11
N THR A 133 -3.98 -20.04 -4.45
CA THR A 133 -3.43 -18.69 -4.77
C THR A 133 -2.46 -18.72 -5.94
N TRP A 134 -1.94 -19.89 -6.33
CA TRP A 134 -0.89 -19.98 -7.34
C TRP A 134 -1.38 -19.62 -8.74
N GLY A 135 -2.64 -19.95 -9.05
CA GLY A 135 -3.25 -19.68 -10.36
C GLY A 135 -4.41 -18.67 -10.35
N SER A 136 -4.77 -18.10 -9.21
CA SER A 136 -5.89 -17.16 -9.11
C SER A 136 -5.52 -15.88 -8.38
N LEU A 137 -5.64 -14.75 -9.08
CA LEU A 137 -5.36 -13.42 -8.52
C LEU A 137 -6.41 -13.04 -7.47
N TYR A 138 -7.68 -13.42 -7.68
CA TYR A 138 -8.72 -13.28 -6.64
C TYR A 138 -8.34 -14.03 -5.36
N GLN A 139 -7.91 -15.28 -5.47
CA GLN A 139 -7.52 -16.06 -4.29
C GLN A 139 -6.30 -15.50 -3.57
N ARG A 140 -5.42 -14.78 -4.25
CA ARG A 140 -4.32 -14.04 -3.61
C ARG A 140 -4.83 -12.88 -2.78
N ALA A 141 -5.76 -12.09 -3.31
CA ALA A 141 -6.40 -11.02 -2.56
C ALA A 141 -7.17 -11.59 -1.36
N ALA A 142 -8.02 -12.60 -1.57
CA ALA A 142 -8.78 -13.25 -0.49
C ALA A 142 -7.86 -13.81 0.61
N TYR A 143 -6.73 -14.42 0.24
CA TYR A 143 -5.75 -14.92 1.22
C TYR A 143 -5.11 -13.81 2.06
N GLN A 144 -4.75 -12.69 1.44
CA GLN A 144 -4.19 -11.53 2.16
C GLN A 144 -5.26 -10.93 3.09
N ALA A 145 -6.51 -10.79 2.65
CA ALA A 145 -7.61 -10.37 3.52
C ALA A 145 -7.80 -11.32 4.72
N GLN A 146 -7.77 -12.64 4.49
CA GLN A 146 -7.89 -13.65 5.56
C GLN A 146 -6.73 -13.57 6.56
N ARG A 147 -5.53 -13.15 6.15
CA ARG A 147 -4.41 -12.87 7.06
C ARG A 147 -4.74 -11.70 7.99
N LEU A 148 -5.26 -10.59 7.47
CA LEU A 148 -5.66 -9.45 8.31
C LEU A 148 -6.85 -9.79 9.21
N GLN A 149 -7.85 -10.52 8.70
CA GLN A 149 -8.97 -11.02 9.51
C GLN A 149 -8.52 -11.94 10.66
N LYS A 150 -7.44 -12.74 10.44
CA LYS A 150 -6.85 -13.52 11.53
C LYS A 150 -6.26 -12.62 12.61
N LEU A 151 -5.58 -11.54 12.24
CA LEU A 151 -5.04 -10.55 13.19
C LEU A 151 -6.15 -9.80 13.92
N GLU A 152 -7.26 -9.50 13.26
CA GLU A 152 -8.46 -8.94 13.88
C GLU A 152 -9.02 -9.86 14.98
N ARG A 153 -9.15 -11.16 14.68
CA ARG A 153 -9.56 -12.16 15.68
C ARG A 153 -8.57 -12.33 16.85
N GLN A 154 -7.31 -11.99 16.64
CA GLN A 154 -6.26 -11.97 17.67
C GLN A 154 -6.25 -10.68 18.50
N GLY A 155 -7.06 -9.68 18.13
CA GLY A 155 -7.16 -8.41 18.83
C GLY A 155 -6.08 -7.39 18.47
N GLU A 156 -5.30 -7.60 17.40
CA GLU A 156 -4.22 -6.70 16.99
C GLU A 156 -4.72 -5.48 16.19
N VAL A 157 -5.78 -5.66 15.41
CA VAL A 157 -6.34 -4.67 14.49
C VAL A 157 -7.87 -4.71 14.53
N HIS A 158 -8.51 -3.60 14.23
CA HIS A 158 -9.92 -3.52 13.88
C HIS A 158 -10.05 -3.21 12.39
N ILE A 159 -10.65 -4.13 11.61
CA ILE A 159 -10.80 -3.91 10.16
C ILE A 159 -11.94 -2.93 9.92
N VAL A 160 -11.62 -1.82 9.30
CA VAL A 160 -12.58 -0.76 8.95
C VAL A 160 -13.41 -1.21 7.75
N ARG A 161 -14.72 -1.28 7.95
CA ARG A 161 -15.71 -1.67 6.94
C ARG A 161 -16.79 -0.61 6.72
N THR A 162 -16.99 0.25 7.73
CA THR A 162 -18.03 1.28 7.75
C THR A 162 -17.49 2.57 8.36
N ARG A 163 -18.21 3.67 8.20
CA ARG A 163 -17.89 4.96 8.86
C ARG A 163 -17.79 4.83 10.37
N ALA A 164 -18.68 4.05 10.98
CA ALA A 164 -18.69 3.85 12.43
C ALA A 164 -17.41 3.20 12.96
N ASP A 165 -16.71 2.42 12.13
CA ASP A 165 -15.45 1.80 12.51
C ASP A 165 -14.32 2.82 12.66
N MET A 166 -14.39 3.98 11.99
CA MET A 166 -13.40 5.05 12.11
C MET A 166 -13.36 5.72 13.50
N GLU A 167 -14.38 5.51 14.31
CA GLU A 167 -14.46 6.04 15.69
C GLU A 167 -13.97 5.04 16.76
N LYS A 168 -13.52 3.84 16.35
CA LYS A 168 -12.93 2.86 17.28
C LYS A 168 -11.52 3.32 17.68
N THR A 169 -11.16 3.12 18.95
CA THR A 169 -9.88 3.60 19.50
C THR A 169 -9.15 2.57 20.35
N ASP A 170 -9.65 1.33 20.39
CA ASP A 170 -9.11 0.28 21.25
C ASP A 170 -7.89 -0.45 20.63
N ARG A 171 -7.67 -0.27 19.34
CA ARG A 171 -6.56 -0.87 18.58
C ARG A 171 -6.37 -0.16 17.25
N VAL A 172 -5.28 -0.49 16.55
CA VAL A 172 -5.01 0.02 15.20
C VAL A 172 -6.21 -0.27 14.28
N LEU A 173 -6.67 0.76 13.57
CA LEU A 173 -7.66 0.63 12.51
C LEU A 173 -6.97 0.17 11.23
N GLY A 174 -7.46 -0.90 10.60
CA GLY A 174 -6.90 -1.44 9.37
C GLY A 174 -7.91 -1.40 8.24
N LEU A 175 -7.58 -0.79 7.10
CA LEU A 175 -8.42 -0.83 5.91
C LEU A 175 -7.77 -1.71 4.83
N LEU A 176 -8.56 -2.60 4.21
CA LEU A 176 -8.09 -3.42 3.10
C LEU A 176 -8.21 -2.67 1.76
N LEU A 177 -7.10 -2.59 1.04
CA LEU A 177 -6.97 -2.06 -0.32
C LEU A 177 -6.45 -3.16 -1.26
N THR A 178 -6.94 -3.25 -2.50
CA THR A 178 -6.23 -4.01 -3.54
C THR A 178 -5.28 -3.10 -4.30
N GLU A 179 -4.02 -3.46 -4.43
CA GLU A 179 -3.10 -2.75 -5.30
C GLU A 179 -3.23 -3.28 -6.73
N GLY A 180 -4.00 -2.55 -7.50
CA GLY A 180 -4.50 -2.95 -8.81
C GLY A 180 -5.70 -3.90 -8.76
N SER A 181 -6.59 -3.74 -9.73
CA SER A 181 -7.82 -4.52 -9.87
C SER A 181 -7.65 -5.81 -10.69
N HIS A 182 -6.42 -6.32 -10.78
CA HIS A 182 -6.11 -7.63 -11.40
C HIS A 182 -6.91 -8.81 -10.79
N PRO A 183 -7.29 -8.79 -9.48
CA PRO A 183 -8.15 -9.82 -8.90
C PRO A 183 -9.50 -10.00 -9.59
N LEU A 184 -9.97 -9.00 -10.33
CA LEU A 184 -11.23 -9.08 -11.08
C LEU A 184 -11.13 -10.09 -12.23
N GLN A 185 -9.97 -10.21 -12.89
CA GLN A 185 -9.75 -11.18 -13.97
C GLN A 185 -10.90 -11.14 -15.01
N GLY A 186 -11.35 -9.94 -15.42
CA GLY A 186 -12.42 -9.74 -16.38
C GLY A 186 -13.86 -10.02 -15.88
N ASP A 187 -14.06 -10.22 -14.57
CA ASP A 187 -15.36 -10.55 -13.97
C ASP A 187 -15.77 -9.49 -12.94
N LEU A 188 -16.82 -8.71 -13.25
CA LEU A 188 -17.35 -7.67 -12.37
C LEU A 188 -17.96 -8.20 -11.07
N GLU A 189 -18.41 -9.47 -11.03
CA GLU A 189 -18.98 -10.03 -9.79
C GLU A 189 -17.93 -10.17 -8.69
N LYS A 190 -16.64 -10.27 -9.05
CA LYS A 190 -15.55 -10.32 -8.08
C LYS A 190 -15.39 -9.02 -7.27
N ILE A 191 -15.95 -7.89 -7.72
CA ILE A 191 -16.05 -6.68 -6.91
C ILE A 191 -16.85 -6.95 -5.64
N LEU A 192 -18.02 -7.61 -5.77
CA LEU A 192 -18.82 -8.01 -4.63
C LEU A 192 -18.11 -9.05 -3.75
N TRP A 193 -17.38 -9.98 -4.36
CA TRP A 193 -16.64 -10.98 -3.59
C TRP A 193 -15.52 -10.33 -2.78
N LEU A 194 -14.78 -9.38 -3.34
CA LEU A 194 -13.74 -8.63 -2.62
C LEU A 194 -14.35 -7.75 -1.51
N TYR A 195 -15.49 -7.09 -1.78
CA TYR A 195 -16.23 -6.37 -0.76
C TYR A 195 -16.59 -7.25 0.43
N ASN A 196 -17.04 -8.49 0.18
CA ASN A 196 -17.38 -9.46 1.22
C ASN A 196 -16.14 -9.98 1.97
N GLU A 197 -14.95 -10.01 1.34
CA GLU A 197 -13.68 -10.29 2.03
C GLU A 197 -13.23 -9.10 2.91
N GLY A 198 -13.89 -7.95 2.86
CA GLY A 198 -13.64 -6.78 3.68
C GLY A 198 -12.92 -5.64 3.00
N TYR A 199 -12.66 -5.71 1.71
CA TYR A 199 -12.08 -4.60 0.95
C TYR A 199 -13.03 -3.42 0.90
N ARG A 200 -12.52 -2.22 1.17
CA ARG A 200 -13.25 -0.96 1.08
C ARG A 200 -12.59 0.08 0.18
N ALA A 201 -11.38 -0.21 -0.28
CA ALA A 201 -10.71 0.55 -1.32
C ALA A 201 -10.15 -0.39 -2.38
N MET A 202 -10.09 0.07 -3.62
CA MET A 202 -9.52 -0.67 -4.74
C MET A 202 -8.69 0.25 -5.62
N GLY A 203 -7.39 -0.09 -5.78
CA GLY A 203 -6.53 0.46 -6.82
C GLY A 203 -6.95 -0.09 -8.18
N LEU A 204 -6.98 0.78 -9.20
CA LEU A 204 -7.35 0.32 -10.54
C LEU A 204 -6.21 -0.43 -11.23
N HIS A 205 -5.00 0.05 -11.07
CA HIS A 205 -3.79 -0.47 -11.71
C HIS A 205 -2.67 -0.70 -10.70
N HIS A 206 -1.68 -1.47 -11.12
CA HIS A 206 -0.34 -1.56 -10.58
C HIS A 206 0.65 -1.35 -11.74
N PHE A 207 1.72 -2.11 -11.88
CA PHE A 207 2.70 -1.93 -12.95
C PHE A 207 2.27 -2.42 -14.35
N PHE A 208 1.07 -2.99 -14.51
CA PHE A 208 0.55 -3.49 -15.79
C PHE A 208 -0.66 -2.68 -16.25
N ASP A 209 -0.79 -2.55 -17.56
CA ASP A 209 -2.12 -2.41 -18.16
C ASP A 209 -2.96 -3.65 -17.81
N ASN A 210 -4.24 -3.47 -17.56
CA ASN A 210 -5.15 -4.56 -17.25
C ASN A 210 -6.50 -4.38 -17.96
N GLU A 211 -7.47 -5.24 -17.68
CA GLU A 211 -8.77 -5.19 -18.31
C GLU A 211 -9.53 -3.87 -18.08
N LEU A 212 -9.17 -3.11 -17.01
CA LEU A 212 -9.81 -1.82 -16.71
C LEU A 212 -9.26 -0.69 -17.58
N GLY A 213 -8.00 -0.76 -18.03
CA GLY A 213 -7.37 0.32 -18.80
C GLY A 213 -5.87 0.37 -18.66
N GLY A 214 -5.31 1.57 -18.85
CA GLY A 214 -3.88 1.83 -18.83
C GLY A 214 -3.32 2.14 -17.46
N SER A 215 -2.20 1.50 -17.11
CA SER A 215 -1.35 1.83 -15.99
C SER A 215 -0.41 3.00 -16.35
N LEU A 216 0.00 3.79 -15.36
CA LEU A 216 1.06 4.79 -15.50
C LEU A 216 2.39 4.16 -15.94
N HIS A 217 2.59 2.89 -15.57
CA HIS A 217 3.78 2.10 -15.88
C HIS A 217 3.52 1.03 -16.96
N GLY A 218 2.35 1.05 -17.58
CA GLY A 218 2.00 0.23 -18.74
C GLY A 218 2.44 0.88 -20.04
N ARG A 219 2.54 0.12 -21.13
CA ARG A 219 2.92 0.64 -22.43
C ARG A 219 1.82 1.39 -23.15
N SER A 220 0.54 1.07 -22.86
CA SER A 220 -0.58 1.65 -23.62
C SER A 220 -0.85 3.11 -23.28
N GLN A 221 -0.62 3.51 -22.04
CA GLN A 221 -1.03 4.82 -21.50
C GLN A 221 -2.51 5.15 -21.80
N ALA A 222 -3.34 4.12 -22.04
CA ALA A 222 -4.75 4.24 -22.38
C ALA A 222 -5.58 4.75 -21.19
N GLY A 223 -6.79 5.23 -21.49
CA GLY A 223 -7.82 5.50 -20.49
C GLY A 223 -8.58 4.23 -20.10
N LEU A 224 -9.73 4.43 -19.41
CA LEU A 224 -10.62 3.34 -19.03
C LEU A 224 -11.20 2.63 -20.25
N SER A 225 -11.14 1.31 -20.24
CA SER A 225 -11.90 0.45 -21.17
C SER A 225 -13.39 0.49 -20.86
N GLY A 226 -14.21 -0.14 -21.72
CA GLY A 226 -15.63 -0.36 -21.42
C GLY A 226 -15.83 -1.17 -20.13
N PHE A 227 -14.98 -2.20 -19.89
CA PHE A 227 -14.99 -2.97 -18.66
C PHE A 227 -14.57 -2.11 -17.45
N GLY A 228 -13.55 -1.27 -17.62
CA GLY A 228 -13.08 -0.35 -16.56
C GLY A 228 -14.16 0.64 -16.13
N ARG A 229 -14.89 1.24 -17.07
CA ARG A 229 -16.01 2.13 -16.78
C ARG A 229 -17.13 1.43 -16.01
N ALA A 230 -17.45 0.18 -16.39
CA ALA A 230 -18.43 -0.64 -15.68
C ALA A 230 -17.93 -1.03 -14.27
N ALA A 231 -16.63 -1.34 -14.12
CA ALA A 231 -16.01 -1.66 -12.84
C ALA A 231 -16.05 -0.45 -11.87
N VAL A 232 -15.65 0.73 -12.33
CA VAL A 232 -15.70 1.98 -11.54
C VAL A 232 -17.14 2.28 -11.08
N LYS A 233 -18.12 2.14 -11.98
CA LYS A 233 -19.53 2.32 -11.61
C LYS A 233 -19.95 1.32 -10.52
N LYS A 234 -19.62 0.03 -10.67
CA LYS A 234 -19.97 -1.01 -9.69
C LYS A 234 -19.25 -0.83 -8.34
N MET A 235 -17.99 -0.40 -8.34
CA MET A 235 -17.26 -0.03 -7.12
C MET A 235 -17.99 1.07 -6.35
N ARG A 236 -18.37 2.15 -7.03
CA ARG A 236 -19.13 3.25 -6.44
C ARG A 236 -20.47 2.80 -5.85
N GLU A 237 -21.26 2.02 -6.61
CA GLU A 237 -22.54 1.47 -6.15
C GLU A 237 -22.41 0.62 -4.88
N LYS A 238 -21.21 0.07 -4.62
CA LYS A 238 -20.89 -0.72 -3.42
C LYS A 238 -20.22 0.09 -2.32
N GLY A 239 -19.94 1.38 -2.52
CA GLY A 239 -19.21 2.19 -1.56
C GLY A 239 -17.73 1.80 -1.42
N ILE A 240 -17.14 1.24 -2.49
CA ILE A 240 -15.70 1.00 -2.57
C ILE A 240 -15.03 2.27 -3.07
N ILE A 241 -14.07 2.78 -2.30
CA ILE A 241 -13.30 3.99 -2.60
C ILE A 241 -12.25 3.66 -3.66
N ILE A 242 -12.10 4.53 -4.65
CA ILE A 242 -11.20 4.31 -5.77
C ILE A 242 -9.84 4.93 -5.47
N ASP A 243 -8.79 4.09 -5.51
CA ASP A 243 -7.40 4.51 -5.52
C ASP A 243 -6.88 4.54 -6.96
N VAL A 244 -6.30 5.68 -7.35
CA VAL A 244 -5.73 5.88 -8.69
C VAL A 244 -4.21 5.89 -8.71
N ALA A 245 -3.55 5.50 -7.62
CA ALA A 245 -2.12 5.21 -7.64
C ALA A 245 -1.82 4.23 -8.78
N HIS A 246 -0.69 4.43 -9.50
CA HIS A 246 -0.30 3.66 -10.70
C HIS A 246 -1.23 3.74 -11.91
N SER A 247 -2.32 4.51 -11.88
CA SER A 247 -3.19 4.67 -13.05
C SER A 247 -2.60 5.67 -14.04
N SER A 248 -2.74 5.40 -15.34
CA SER A 248 -2.32 6.36 -16.38
C SER A 248 -3.04 7.70 -16.21
N VAL A 249 -2.44 8.78 -16.69
CA VAL A 249 -3.06 10.12 -16.68
C VAL A 249 -4.45 10.09 -17.33
N GLN A 250 -4.58 9.38 -18.45
CA GLN A 250 -5.87 9.28 -19.14
C GLN A 250 -6.89 8.47 -18.33
N THR A 251 -6.47 7.39 -17.68
CA THR A 251 -7.36 6.64 -16.75
C THR A 251 -7.87 7.53 -15.63
N VAL A 252 -6.98 8.32 -15.00
CA VAL A 252 -7.41 9.24 -13.92
C VAL A 252 -8.43 10.26 -14.42
N ARG A 253 -8.17 10.89 -15.57
CA ARG A 253 -9.12 11.84 -16.18
C ARG A 253 -10.47 11.16 -16.48
N ASP A 254 -10.46 9.96 -17.06
CA ASP A 254 -11.68 9.21 -17.34
C ASP A 254 -12.46 8.88 -16.05
N VAL A 255 -11.76 8.55 -14.95
CA VAL A 255 -12.42 8.33 -13.65
C VAL A 255 -13.05 9.62 -13.15
N LEU A 256 -12.32 10.73 -13.18
CA LEU A 256 -12.84 12.04 -12.77
C LEU A 256 -14.06 12.47 -13.59
N ASP A 257 -14.11 12.12 -14.87
CA ASP A 257 -15.25 12.43 -15.75
C ASP A 257 -16.51 11.62 -15.42
N ILE A 258 -16.35 10.37 -14.96
CA ILE A 258 -17.51 9.47 -14.75
C ILE A 258 -17.94 9.35 -13.28
N THR A 259 -17.17 9.88 -12.33
CA THR A 259 -17.57 9.90 -10.92
C THR A 259 -17.48 11.29 -10.31
N PRO A 260 -18.53 11.75 -9.59
CA PRO A 260 -18.43 12.92 -8.74
C PRO A 260 -17.78 12.64 -7.39
N ASP A 261 -17.60 11.36 -7.02
CA ASP A 261 -17.12 10.98 -5.70
C ASP A 261 -15.60 11.28 -5.58
N PRO A 262 -15.14 11.73 -4.42
CA PRO A 262 -13.72 11.90 -4.18
C PRO A 262 -12.94 10.59 -4.37
N ILE A 263 -11.79 10.69 -5.03
CA ILE A 263 -10.84 9.58 -5.22
C ILE A 263 -9.53 9.91 -4.50
N PHE A 264 -8.66 8.94 -4.30
CA PHE A 264 -7.41 9.21 -3.64
C PHE A 264 -6.21 8.56 -4.36
N ILE A 265 -5.03 8.97 -3.97
CA ILE A 265 -3.76 8.35 -4.31
C ILE A 265 -3.18 7.81 -3.02
N SER A 266 -3.13 6.49 -2.88
CA SER A 266 -2.65 5.86 -1.66
C SER A 266 -1.17 6.16 -1.40
N HIS A 267 -0.35 6.19 -2.45
CA HIS A 267 1.08 6.47 -2.39
C HIS A 267 1.57 7.08 -3.70
N GLY A 268 2.31 8.16 -3.60
CA GLY A 268 2.83 8.93 -4.75
C GLY A 268 3.62 10.13 -4.28
N GLY A 269 3.75 11.12 -5.14
CA GLY A 269 4.40 12.39 -4.85
C GLY A 269 4.05 13.43 -5.91
N THR A 270 4.72 14.59 -5.86
CA THR A 270 4.59 15.63 -6.87
C THR A 270 5.79 15.61 -7.82
N ILE A 271 5.61 16.02 -9.07
CA ILE A 271 6.73 16.16 -10.00
C ILE A 271 7.67 17.29 -9.53
N ALA A 272 7.11 18.33 -8.89
CA ALA A 272 7.88 19.45 -8.37
C ALA A 272 8.89 19.04 -7.30
N SER A 273 8.51 18.16 -6.37
CA SER A 273 9.40 17.67 -5.29
C SER A 273 10.55 16.81 -5.82
N CYS A 274 10.34 16.10 -6.95
CA CYS A 274 11.41 15.34 -7.58
C CYS A 274 11.19 15.16 -9.09
N PRO A 275 11.76 16.04 -9.93
CA PRO A 275 11.60 15.98 -11.39
C PRO A 275 12.11 14.68 -12.04
N LYS A 276 12.96 13.92 -11.35
CA LYS A 276 13.46 12.63 -11.83
C LYS A 276 12.39 11.52 -11.79
N THR A 277 11.32 11.72 -11.02
CA THR A 277 10.25 10.75 -10.80
C THR A 277 9.02 11.00 -11.69
N LYS A 278 9.16 11.76 -12.76
CA LYS A 278 8.06 12.13 -13.69
C LYS A 278 7.28 10.92 -14.24
N ASN A 279 7.92 9.76 -14.32
CA ASN A 279 7.26 8.53 -14.79
C ASN A 279 6.58 7.74 -13.66
N ARG A 280 6.63 8.24 -12.41
CA ARG A 280 5.98 7.63 -11.24
C ARG A 280 4.90 8.54 -10.64
N ASN A 281 5.10 9.85 -10.72
CA ASN A 281 4.17 10.82 -10.17
C ASN A 281 3.23 11.36 -11.27
N LEU A 282 1.98 11.59 -10.90
CA LEU A 282 1.01 12.21 -11.81
C LEU A 282 1.33 13.70 -12.02
N PRO A 283 0.93 14.30 -13.17
CA PRO A 283 1.07 15.73 -13.40
C PRO A 283 0.34 16.58 -12.37
N ASP A 284 0.90 17.74 -12.05
CA ASP A 284 0.40 18.66 -11.03
C ASP A 284 -1.04 19.14 -11.28
N ASP A 285 -1.44 19.30 -12.54
CA ASP A 285 -2.81 19.69 -12.90
C ASP A 285 -3.83 18.60 -12.54
N VAL A 286 -3.46 17.33 -12.71
CA VAL A 286 -4.29 16.18 -12.33
C VAL A 286 -4.38 16.07 -10.81
N LEU A 287 -3.27 16.24 -10.09
CA LEU A 287 -3.25 16.24 -8.63
C LEU A 287 -4.14 17.36 -8.06
N LYS A 288 -4.05 18.57 -8.64
CA LYS A 288 -4.92 19.71 -8.28
C LYS A 288 -6.40 19.40 -8.50
N GLU A 289 -6.74 18.71 -9.58
CA GLU A 289 -8.13 18.34 -9.86
C GLU A 289 -8.65 17.33 -8.84
N ILE A 290 -7.85 16.31 -8.48
CA ILE A 290 -8.18 15.36 -7.42
C ILE A 290 -8.42 16.10 -6.09
N ALA A 291 -7.50 16.99 -5.70
CA ALA A 291 -7.60 17.78 -4.48
C ALA A 291 -8.83 18.69 -4.46
N ALA A 292 -9.12 19.38 -5.58
CA ALA A 292 -10.28 20.27 -5.71
C ALA A 292 -11.62 19.53 -5.58
N ARG A 293 -11.65 18.23 -5.83
CA ARG A 293 -12.82 17.35 -5.64
C ARG A 293 -12.87 16.69 -4.27
N GLY A 294 -12.03 17.11 -3.31
CA GLY A 294 -11.98 16.57 -1.94
C GLY A 294 -11.15 15.30 -1.80
N GLY A 295 -10.42 14.90 -2.84
CA GLY A 295 -9.49 13.78 -2.77
C GLY A 295 -8.24 14.07 -1.95
N ILE A 296 -7.49 13.02 -1.58
CA ILE A 296 -6.25 13.11 -0.82
C ILE A 296 -5.12 12.36 -1.52
N ILE A 297 -3.91 12.84 -1.31
CA ILE A 297 -2.69 12.31 -1.92
C ILE A 297 -1.72 11.91 -0.81
N GLY A 298 -1.42 10.59 -0.71
CA GLY A 298 -0.41 10.04 0.16
C GLY A 298 0.99 10.24 -0.41
N ILE A 299 1.89 10.85 0.37
CA ILE A 299 3.28 11.04 0.00
C ILE A 299 4.09 9.82 0.40
N GLY A 300 4.75 9.19 -0.58
CA GLY A 300 5.60 8.01 -0.38
C GLY A 300 6.99 8.37 0.14
N TYR A 301 7.68 7.38 0.74
CA TYR A 301 8.96 7.58 1.43
C TYR A 301 10.16 6.96 0.71
N PHE A 302 10.05 6.67 -0.57
CA PHE A 302 11.08 6.00 -1.35
C PHE A 302 11.52 6.80 -2.57
N SER A 303 12.72 6.51 -3.06
CA SER A 303 13.37 7.25 -4.16
C SER A 303 12.64 7.17 -5.51
N GLY A 304 11.62 6.32 -5.64
CA GLY A 304 10.74 6.28 -6.81
C GLY A 304 9.78 7.47 -6.89
N VAL A 305 9.46 8.11 -5.78
CA VAL A 305 8.49 9.23 -5.70
C VAL A 305 9.08 10.53 -5.20
N ILE A 306 10.13 10.48 -4.36
CA ILE A 306 10.83 11.66 -3.81
C ILE A 306 12.33 11.53 -4.04
N CYS A 307 13.06 12.65 -4.09
CA CYS A 307 14.49 12.66 -4.38
C CYS A 307 15.38 12.35 -3.17
N ASP A 308 14.93 12.72 -1.98
CA ASP A 308 15.61 12.46 -0.71
C ASP A 308 14.67 11.73 0.23
N ILE A 309 15.07 10.52 0.64
CA ILE A 309 14.25 9.64 1.48
C ILE A 309 14.50 9.83 2.99
N THR A 310 15.38 10.77 3.38
CA THR A 310 15.56 11.13 4.80
C THR A 310 14.31 11.77 5.38
N PRO A 311 14.14 11.82 6.72
CA PRO A 311 13.00 12.52 7.32
C PRO A 311 12.87 13.98 6.85
N ASP A 312 13.99 14.68 6.60
CA ASP A 312 13.99 16.04 6.07
C ASP A 312 13.49 16.06 4.62
N GLY A 313 13.97 15.17 3.76
CA GLY A 313 13.52 15.09 2.37
C GLY A 313 12.05 14.67 2.24
N ILE A 314 11.56 13.79 3.14
CA ILE A 314 10.14 13.45 3.24
C ILE A 314 9.33 14.69 3.64
N ALA A 315 9.80 15.45 4.64
CA ALA A 315 9.15 16.69 5.07
C ALA A 315 9.13 17.74 3.95
N ASP A 316 10.22 17.92 3.21
CA ASP A 316 10.29 18.83 2.06
C ASP A 316 9.27 18.44 0.98
N ALA A 317 9.17 17.15 0.64
CA ALA A 317 8.17 16.66 -0.31
C ALA A 317 6.72 16.89 0.16
N ILE A 318 6.45 16.74 1.46
CA ILE A 318 5.15 17.07 2.06
C ILE A 318 4.87 18.57 1.98
N VAL A 319 5.86 19.43 2.30
CA VAL A 319 5.74 20.90 2.20
C VAL A 319 5.44 21.31 0.76
N ASP A 320 6.15 20.76 -0.22
CA ASP A 320 5.89 21.01 -1.63
C ASP A 320 4.48 20.60 -2.05
N ALA A 321 4.03 19.43 -1.59
CA ALA A 321 2.66 18.96 -1.86
C ALA A 321 1.61 19.87 -1.20
N VAL A 322 1.82 20.31 0.03
CA VAL A 322 0.92 21.26 0.72
C VAL A 322 0.87 22.60 0.00
N ASN A 323 2.01 23.11 -0.47
CA ASN A 323 2.07 24.34 -1.25
C ASN A 323 1.34 24.23 -2.59
N LEU A 324 1.38 23.04 -3.22
CA LEU A 324 0.75 22.78 -4.52
C LEU A 324 -0.77 22.57 -4.41
N LEU A 325 -1.21 21.83 -3.40
CA LEU A 325 -2.56 21.23 -3.31
C LEU A 325 -3.41 21.81 -2.18
N GLY A 326 -2.77 22.51 -1.25
CA GLY A 326 -3.39 22.95 0.00
C GLY A 326 -3.26 21.89 1.12
N PRO A 327 -3.40 22.34 2.39
CA PRO A 327 -3.16 21.49 3.55
C PRO A 327 -4.20 20.38 3.77
N ASP A 328 -5.36 20.46 3.12
CA ASP A 328 -6.46 19.51 3.29
C ASP A 328 -6.40 18.30 2.35
N ALA A 329 -5.46 18.31 1.39
CA ALA A 329 -5.35 17.28 0.36
C ALA A 329 -4.12 16.36 0.50
N VAL A 330 -3.25 16.57 1.49
CA VAL A 330 -1.99 15.83 1.65
C VAL A 330 -2.07 14.88 2.83
N ALA A 331 -1.55 13.67 2.67
CA ALA A 331 -1.50 12.63 3.69
C ALA A 331 -0.17 11.84 3.61
N LEU A 332 0.06 10.94 4.56
CA LEU A 332 1.15 9.98 4.51
C LEU A 332 0.74 8.76 3.70
N GLY A 333 1.63 8.25 2.85
CA GLY A 333 1.41 7.08 2.02
C GLY A 333 2.74 6.36 1.77
N SER A 334 3.29 5.76 2.80
CA SER A 334 4.69 5.35 2.91
C SER A 334 5.19 4.41 1.81
N ASP A 335 4.33 3.53 1.30
CA ASP A 335 4.67 2.36 0.50
C ASP A 335 5.56 1.37 1.27
N PHE A 336 5.41 1.34 2.59
CA PHE A 336 6.13 0.41 3.45
C PHE A 336 5.89 -1.04 3.06
N ASP A 337 6.95 -1.84 3.08
CA ASP A 337 6.92 -3.25 2.66
C ASP A 337 6.59 -3.49 1.17
N GLY A 338 6.52 -2.44 0.34
CA GLY A 338 6.26 -2.47 -1.09
C GLY A 338 7.48 -2.74 -1.97
N THR A 339 8.48 -3.48 -1.47
CA THR A 339 9.76 -3.72 -2.17
C THR A 339 10.57 -2.44 -2.40
N VAL A 340 10.53 -1.55 -1.45
CA VAL A 340 11.19 -0.23 -1.49
C VAL A 340 12.28 -0.11 -0.43
N THR A 341 13.29 0.71 -0.71
CA THR A 341 14.27 1.14 0.28
C THR A 341 13.78 2.43 0.93
N VAL A 342 13.74 2.44 2.26
CA VAL A 342 13.36 3.60 3.06
C VAL A 342 14.45 3.96 4.05
N SER A 343 14.38 5.14 4.66
CA SER A 343 15.34 5.60 5.67
C SER A 343 14.84 5.43 7.10
N LEU A 344 13.57 5.08 7.28
CA LEU A 344 12.94 4.88 8.59
C LEU A 344 11.84 3.81 8.48
N ASP A 345 11.50 3.15 9.57
CA ASP A 345 10.33 2.29 9.64
C ASP A 345 9.15 2.98 10.36
N THR A 346 8.00 2.31 10.41
CA THR A 346 6.79 2.91 11.00
C THR A 346 6.94 3.28 12.48
N SER A 347 7.94 2.78 13.19
CA SER A 347 8.20 3.14 14.61
C SER A 347 8.92 4.48 14.79
N GLU A 348 9.33 5.13 13.70
CA GLU A 348 10.18 6.33 13.71
C GLU A 348 9.48 7.57 13.12
N LEU A 349 8.16 7.52 12.95
CA LEU A 349 7.38 8.62 12.35
C LEU A 349 7.48 9.95 13.11
N ALA A 350 7.89 9.94 14.39
CA ALA A 350 8.20 11.16 15.14
C ALA A 350 9.33 11.99 14.50
N ALA A 351 10.24 11.35 13.74
CA ALA A 351 11.27 12.05 12.98
C ALA A 351 10.67 12.91 11.86
N ILE A 352 9.60 12.43 11.21
CA ILE A 352 8.87 13.23 10.20
C ILE A 352 8.18 14.42 10.89
N THR A 353 7.53 14.22 12.04
CA THR A 353 6.91 15.32 12.80
C THR A 353 7.95 16.39 13.17
N ASP A 354 9.15 15.98 13.60
CA ASP A 354 10.24 16.90 13.92
C ASP A 354 10.76 17.66 12.68
N ALA A 355 10.92 16.95 11.57
CA ALA A 355 11.35 17.55 10.31
C ALA A 355 10.33 18.58 9.78
N LEU A 356 9.03 18.28 9.84
CA LEU A 356 7.97 19.22 9.46
C LEU A 356 7.97 20.49 10.33
N LEU A 357 8.18 20.35 11.66
CA LEU A 357 8.32 21.51 12.54
C LEU A 357 9.56 22.33 12.18
N ARG A 358 10.70 21.68 11.90
CA ARG A 358 11.94 22.38 11.47
C ARG A 358 11.78 23.07 10.12
N ALA A 359 11.01 22.50 9.21
CA ALA A 359 10.63 23.12 7.93
C ALA A 359 9.66 24.30 8.10
N GLY A 360 9.23 24.62 9.33
CA GLY A 360 8.37 25.75 9.63
C GLY A 360 6.87 25.51 9.42
N MET A 361 6.45 24.25 9.21
CA MET A 361 5.02 23.93 9.09
C MET A 361 4.33 24.14 10.41
N ASP A 362 3.17 24.80 10.39
CA ASP A 362 2.37 25.02 11.59
C ASP A 362 1.72 23.72 12.11
N LYS A 363 1.46 23.67 13.41
CA LYS A 363 0.94 22.46 14.08
C LYS A 363 -0.42 22.00 13.55
N ALA A 364 -1.28 22.91 13.07
CA ALA A 364 -2.59 22.56 12.55
C ALA A 364 -2.44 21.84 11.20
N THR A 365 -1.56 22.33 10.34
CA THR A 365 -1.21 21.66 9.08
C THR A 365 -0.54 20.31 9.30
N ILE A 366 0.38 20.21 10.29
CA ILE A 366 0.99 18.91 10.66
C ILE A 366 -0.08 17.90 11.08
N ARG A 367 -1.05 18.29 11.94
CA ARG A 367 -2.16 17.39 12.34
C ARG A 367 -2.94 16.87 11.13
N LYS A 368 -3.26 17.74 10.18
CA LYS A 368 -3.97 17.38 8.96
C LYS A 368 -3.20 16.36 8.14
N VAL A 369 -1.95 16.65 7.82
CA VAL A 369 -1.09 15.80 6.98
C VAL A 369 -0.80 14.45 7.65
N MET A 370 -0.50 14.46 8.95
CA MET A 370 -0.13 13.24 9.67
C MET A 370 -1.30 12.27 9.84
N GLY A 371 -2.58 12.76 9.72
CA GLY A 371 -3.68 11.80 9.80
C GLY A 371 -5.09 12.39 9.70
N GLU A 372 -5.35 13.64 10.13
CA GLU A 372 -6.73 14.17 10.17
C GLU A 372 -7.37 14.23 8.77
N ASN A 373 -6.59 14.48 7.71
CA ASN A 373 -7.10 14.43 6.34
C ASN A 373 -7.56 13.02 5.96
N ALA A 374 -6.80 12.00 6.31
CA ALA A 374 -7.19 10.61 6.09
C ALA A 374 -8.44 10.26 6.91
N LYS A 375 -8.48 10.64 8.21
CA LYS A 375 -9.64 10.42 9.07
C LYS A 375 -10.90 11.02 8.47
N ARG A 376 -10.84 12.29 8.09
CA ARG A 376 -11.95 12.98 7.43
C ARG A 376 -12.38 12.27 6.14
N PHE A 377 -11.42 12.01 5.24
CA PHE A 377 -11.68 11.42 3.93
C PHE A 377 -12.38 10.05 4.06
N PHE A 378 -11.86 9.15 4.88
CA PHE A 378 -12.46 7.82 5.03
C PHE A 378 -13.78 7.85 5.80
N THR A 379 -13.92 8.71 6.83
CA THR A 379 -15.19 8.89 7.54
C THR A 379 -16.30 9.39 6.60
N GLU A 380 -15.99 10.30 5.68
CA GLU A 380 -16.98 10.85 4.75
C GLU A 380 -17.35 9.89 3.61
N ASN A 381 -16.40 9.03 3.16
CA ASN A 381 -16.55 8.25 1.92
C ASN A 381 -16.79 6.75 2.13
N LEU A 382 -16.60 6.21 3.33
CA LEU A 382 -16.93 4.82 3.63
C LEU A 382 -18.47 4.62 3.68
N PRO A 383 -18.97 3.39 3.44
CA PRO A 383 -20.39 3.10 3.60
C PRO A 383 -20.85 3.32 5.05
N VAL A 384 -22.14 3.63 5.22
CA VAL A 384 -22.76 3.83 6.54
C VAL A 384 -22.92 2.49 7.25
N GLU A 385 -23.32 1.44 6.51
CA GLU A 385 -23.53 0.06 6.95
C GLU A 385 -22.83 -0.95 6.03
#